data_383d4bddd68f733c305e147fa623c0d3
#
_entry.id   383d4bddd68f733c305e147fa623c0d3
#
_cell.length_a   1.000
_cell.length_b   1.000
_cell.length_c   1.000
_cell.angle_alpha   90.00
_cell.angle_beta   90.00
_cell.angle_gamma   90.00
#
_symmetry.space_group_name_H-M   'P 1'
#
loop_
_entity.id
_entity.type
_entity.pdbx_description
1 polymer ?
#
loop_
_entity_poly.entity_id
_entity_poly.type
_entity_poly.pdbx_seq_one_letter_code
_entity_poly.pdbx_strand_id
1 'polypeptide(L)'
;MRRQLLLLVLGAALLAGCSDGADEPVAAPARTTGSPAAPTQYDRYVALGDSYTAAPLVPPTDVSTVCLRSGVNYPALVAAAMPGTELTDVSCSGAQTANVTTAQTGQRGSTVPPQIRAVRRGTDLVTIGLGGNDEHLFAGVLGQCMELGRTDPTGAPCRAAFADRDLQQTFERIHGNIAGVVRAVQEQAPDARVLVVGYPHIVPASGTCDLLPLAAGDYAFAESVTQGLNDAVRAGATDAGAEYVDLWGISAGHDICADDPWINGRVTSARTALAYHPLAVEQRAVAKAVLERLR
;
A
#
# COMPACT_ATOMS: atom_id res chain seq x y z
N MET A 1 36.52 54.20 7.57
CA MET A 1 36.50 55.65 7.80
C MET A 1 35.12 56.07 8.26
N ARG A 2 35.10 56.72 9.44
CA ARG A 2 34.05 57.56 10.07
C ARG A 2 32.74 56.80 10.44
N ARG A 3 32.52 56.48 11.72
CA ARG A 3 32.29 57.31 12.95
C ARG A 3 30.90 57.97 12.96
N GLN A 4 30.14 57.57 13.91
CA GLN A 4 29.68 58.21 15.16
C GLN A 4 28.20 58.66 15.03
N LEU A 5 27.33 58.81 15.98
CA LEU A 5 27.35 58.84 17.46
C LEU A 5 25.89 58.77 17.96
N LEU A 6 25.70 58.08 19.05
CA LEU A 6 24.89 58.36 20.23
C LEU A 6 23.99 59.64 20.25
N LEU A 7 22.82 59.48 20.85
CA LEU A 7 22.38 60.29 21.98
C LEU A 7 21.20 59.69 22.76
N LEU A 8 21.42 59.54 24.06
CA LEU A 8 20.45 59.29 25.12
C LEU A 8 19.65 60.53 25.41
N VAL A 9 18.38 60.45 25.82
CA VAL A 9 17.75 61.35 26.76
C VAL A 9 16.82 60.59 27.71
N LEU A 10 17.15 60.63 28.98
CA LEU A 10 16.30 60.25 30.13
C LEU A 10 15.23 61.31 30.34
N GLY A 11 14.05 60.94 30.78
CA GLY A 11 13.04 61.83 31.32
C GLY A 11 12.06 61.02 32.21
N ALA A 12 12.31 61.07 33.51
CA ALA A 12 11.42 60.60 34.55
C ALA A 12 10.39 61.68 34.93
N ALA A 13 9.13 61.27 35.06
CA ALA A 13 8.15 62.02 35.84
C ALA A 13 7.12 61.11 36.47
N LEU A 14 7.15 60.99 37.76
CA LEU A 14 6.15 60.39 38.64
C LEU A 14 4.94 61.38 38.74
N LEU A 15 3.72 60.83 38.69
CA LEU A 15 2.57 61.34 39.46
C LEU A 15 1.51 60.22 39.66
N ALA A 16 1.10 60.08 40.88
CA ALA A 16 0.10 59.18 41.42
C ALA A 16 -1.35 59.61 41.08
N GLY A 17 -2.29 58.67 41.06
CA GLY A 17 -3.67 59.08 41.22
C GLY A 17 -4.72 58.02 40.78
N CYS A 18 -5.36 57.38 41.76
CA CYS A 18 -6.74 56.95 41.86
C CYS A 18 -7.23 55.76 41.05
N SER A 19 -7.64 54.77 41.83
CA SER A 19 -8.53 53.65 41.59
C SER A 19 -9.80 54.01 40.83
N ASP A 20 -10.13 53.20 39.82
CA ASP A 20 -11.50 52.86 39.49
C ASP A 20 -11.51 51.44 38.94
N GLY A 21 -12.40 50.62 39.49
CA GLY A 21 -12.56 49.24 39.10
C GLY A 21 -13.13 49.13 37.69
N ALA A 22 -12.43 48.42 36.83
CA ALA A 22 -12.96 47.99 35.55
C ALA A 22 -12.96 46.48 35.53
N ASP A 23 -14.14 45.90 35.29
CA ASP A 23 -14.42 44.48 35.12
C ASP A 23 -13.44 43.88 34.10
N GLU A 24 -12.68 42.88 34.54
CA GLU A 24 -11.94 42.02 33.61
C GLU A 24 -12.94 41.29 32.70
N PRO A 25 -12.76 41.30 31.37
CA PRO A 25 -13.54 40.48 30.49
C PRO A 25 -13.17 39.01 30.76
N VAL A 26 -14.12 38.24 31.31
CA VAL A 26 -14.05 36.77 31.41
C VAL A 26 -13.80 36.23 30.02
N ALA A 27 -12.59 35.72 29.78
CA ALA A 27 -12.23 35.05 28.56
C ALA A 27 -13.17 33.81 28.39
N ALA A 28 -13.96 33.81 27.32
CA ALA A 28 -14.78 32.68 26.95
C ALA A 28 -13.87 31.44 26.78
N PRO A 29 -14.26 30.24 27.27
CA PRO A 29 -13.46 29.05 27.12
C PRO A 29 -13.24 28.77 25.63
N ALA A 30 -11.98 28.69 25.23
CA ALA A 30 -11.57 28.28 23.90
C ALA A 30 -12.27 26.92 23.60
N ARG A 31 -13.16 26.92 22.62
CA ARG A 31 -13.68 25.65 22.07
C ARG A 31 -12.49 24.90 21.46
N THR A 32 -12.02 23.88 22.18
CA THR A 32 -11.19 22.88 21.60
C THR A 32 -12.03 22.17 20.53
N THR A 33 -11.80 22.52 19.28
CA THR A 33 -12.26 21.71 18.15
C THR A 33 -11.44 20.41 18.19
N GLY A 34 -11.87 19.47 19.01
CA GLY A 34 -11.38 18.09 18.95
C GLY A 34 -11.65 17.60 17.53
N SER A 35 -10.59 17.13 16.87
CA SER A 35 -10.74 16.36 15.64
C SER A 35 -11.76 15.26 15.92
N PRO A 36 -12.76 15.00 15.05
CA PRO A 36 -13.71 13.94 15.29
C PRO A 36 -12.93 12.65 15.52
N ALA A 37 -13.22 11.96 16.62
CA ALA A 37 -12.66 10.63 16.89
C ALA A 37 -13.00 9.76 15.68
N ALA A 38 -11.99 9.00 15.18
CA ALA A 38 -12.22 8.05 14.10
C ALA A 38 -13.38 7.13 14.48
N PRO A 39 -14.28 6.77 13.56
CA PRO A 39 -15.40 5.90 13.86
C PRO A 39 -14.87 4.60 14.48
N THR A 40 -15.47 4.21 15.61
CA THR A 40 -15.09 2.98 16.32
C THR A 40 -15.59 1.72 15.61
N GLN A 41 -16.40 1.88 14.58
CA GLN A 41 -17.01 0.81 13.79
C GLN A 41 -17.09 1.23 12.32
N TYR A 42 -16.79 0.28 11.42
CA TYR A 42 -16.91 0.42 9.97
C TYR A 42 -18.06 -0.48 9.51
N ASP A 43 -19.19 0.07 9.07
CA ASP A 43 -20.32 -0.72 8.61
C ASP A 43 -20.09 -1.27 7.19
N ARG A 44 -19.43 -0.49 6.31
CA ARG A 44 -19.17 -0.86 4.92
C ARG A 44 -17.71 -0.75 4.59
N TYR A 45 -17.11 -1.91 4.35
CA TYR A 45 -15.73 -2.06 3.95
C TYR A 45 -15.64 -2.50 2.48
N VAL A 46 -14.87 -1.78 1.66
CA VAL A 46 -14.57 -2.14 0.26
C VAL A 46 -13.08 -2.43 0.14
N ALA A 47 -12.75 -3.58 -0.47
CA ALA A 47 -11.36 -3.94 -0.78
C ALA A 47 -11.13 -3.89 -2.30
N LEU A 48 -10.22 -3.01 -2.72
CA LEU A 48 -9.68 -2.91 -4.07
C LEU A 48 -8.30 -3.57 -4.08
N GLY A 49 -7.98 -4.30 -5.15
CA GLY A 49 -6.66 -4.93 -5.15
C GLY A 49 -6.38 -5.81 -6.36
N ASP A 50 -5.14 -6.28 -6.39
CA ASP A 50 -4.64 -7.26 -7.33
C ASP A 50 -4.58 -8.68 -6.72
N SER A 51 -3.69 -9.53 -7.23
CA SER A 51 -3.53 -10.90 -6.75
C SER A 51 -2.96 -11.00 -5.33
N TYR A 52 -2.22 -10.01 -4.85
CA TYR A 52 -1.72 -10.00 -3.46
C TYR A 52 -2.84 -9.72 -2.45
N THR A 53 -3.88 -8.99 -2.88
CA THR A 53 -5.12 -8.85 -2.11
C THR A 53 -6.03 -10.06 -2.29
N ALA A 54 -6.21 -10.54 -3.52
CA ALA A 54 -7.12 -11.66 -3.83
C ALA A 54 -6.65 -13.01 -3.26
N ALA A 55 -5.34 -13.20 -3.04
CA ALA A 55 -4.70 -14.41 -2.54
C ALA A 55 -5.08 -15.68 -3.36
N PRO A 56 -4.73 -15.72 -4.67
CA PRO A 56 -5.19 -16.77 -5.56
C PRO A 56 -4.70 -18.15 -5.11
N LEU A 57 -5.62 -19.10 -5.09
CA LEU A 57 -5.44 -20.50 -4.69
C LEU A 57 -5.14 -20.72 -3.21
N VAL A 58 -5.19 -19.71 -2.35
CA VAL A 58 -5.30 -19.92 -0.90
C VAL A 58 -6.73 -20.40 -0.60
N PRO A 59 -6.91 -21.66 -0.15
CA PRO A 59 -8.25 -22.25 -0.06
C PRO A 59 -9.03 -21.71 1.17
N PRO A 60 -10.35 -21.57 1.05
CA PRO A 60 -11.19 -21.80 -0.13
C PRO A 60 -11.07 -20.66 -1.16
N THR A 61 -10.97 -21.00 -2.45
CA THR A 61 -10.84 -20.04 -3.53
C THR A 61 -12.04 -20.10 -4.48
N ASP A 62 -12.57 -18.95 -4.87
CA ASP A 62 -13.55 -18.87 -5.95
C ASP A 62 -12.85 -19.05 -7.31
N VAL A 63 -12.93 -20.25 -7.84
CA VAL A 63 -12.38 -20.64 -9.15
C VAL A 63 -13.36 -20.40 -10.30
N SER A 64 -14.56 -19.93 -10.02
CA SER A 64 -15.58 -19.63 -11.05
C SER A 64 -15.29 -18.33 -11.78
N THR A 65 -14.46 -17.46 -11.21
CA THR A 65 -14.06 -16.18 -11.78
C THR A 65 -12.56 -16.16 -12.09
N VAL A 66 -12.15 -15.28 -13.01
CA VAL A 66 -10.74 -15.06 -13.36
C VAL A 66 -9.95 -14.42 -12.23
N CYS A 67 -10.64 -13.87 -11.23
CA CYS A 67 -10.01 -13.17 -10.11
C CYS A 67 -9.36 -14.12 -9.11
N LEU A 68 -9.80 -15.38 -9.04
CA LEU A 68 -9.28 -16.43 -8.15
C LEU A 68 -9.23 -15.99 -6.68
N ARG A 69 -10.25 -15.28 -6.21
CA ARG A 69 -10.26 -14.69 -4.88
C ARG A 69 -10.44 -15.75 -3.80
N SER A 70 -9.60 -15.69 -2.79
CA SER A 70 -9.70 -16.53 -1.59
C SER A 70 -10.79 -16.03 -0.65
N GLY A 71 -11.55 -16.94 -0.04
CA GLY A 71 -12.48 -16.62 1.04
C GLY A 71 -11.82 -16.35 2.40
N VAL A 72 -10.49 -16.45 2.47
CA VAL A 72 -9.67 -16.17 3.67
C VAL A 72 -8.51 -15.23 3.36
N ASN A 73 -8.65 -14.39 2.34
CA ASN A 73 -7.72 -13.31 2.07
C ASN A 73 -7.80 -12.23 3.17
N TYR A 74 -6.83 -11.31 3.21
CA TYR A 74 -6.79 -10.34 4.29
C TYR A 74 -8.07 -9.50 4.42
N PRO A 75 -8.77 -9.06 3.34
CA PRO A 75 -10.02 -8.35 3.49
C PRO A 75 -11.10 -9.16 4.23
N ALA A 76 -11.23 -10.43 3.90
CA ALA A 76 -12.17 -11.32 4.57
C ALA A 76 -11.83 -11.51 6.06
N LEU A 77 -10.53 -11.63 6.39
CA LEU A 77 -10.05 -11.75 7.76
C LEU A 77 -10.26 -10.44 8.55
N VAL A 78 -10.05 -9.28 7.94
CA VAL A 78 -10.32 -7.97 8.55
C VAL A 78 -11.81 -7.82 8.85
N ALA A 79 -12.68 -8.10 7.88
CA ALA A 79 -14.12 -8.02 8.09
C ALA A 79 -14.61 -9.00 9.18
N ALA A 80 -14.08 -10.22 9.19
CA ALA A 80 -14.41 -11.21 10.23
C ALA A 80 -14.02 -10.75 11.65
N ALA A 81 -13.01 -9.91 11.78
CA ALA A 81 -12.57 -9.34 13.06
C ALA A 81 -13.36 -8.08 13.47
N MET A 82 -14.23 -7.57 12.61
CA MET A 82 -15.07 -6.39 12.85
C MET A 82 -16.56 -6.78 12.73
N PRO A 83 -17.19 -7.28 13.81
CA PRO A 83 -18.59 -7.74 13.77
C PRO A 83 -19.53 -6.65 13.30
N GLY A 84 -20.39 -6.97 12.34
CA GLY A 84 -21.34 -6.03 11.72
C GLY A 84 -20.83 -5.35 10.46
N THR A 85 -19.55 -5.48 10.12
CA THR A 85 -18.98 -4.93 8.89
C THR A 85 -19.41 -5.74 7.66
N GLU A 86 -20.01 -5.08 6.68
CA GLU A 86 -20.32 -5.63 5.36
C GLU A 86 -19.10 -5.45 4.43
N LEU A 87 -18.48 -6.56 4.01
CA LEU A 87 -17.35 -6.54 3.06
C LEU A 87 -17.85 -6.62 1.62
N THR A 88 -17.38 -5.72 0.78
CA THR A 88 -17.41 -5.85 -0.70
C THR A 88 -15.98 -5.95 -1.21
N ASP A 89 -15.50 -7.16 -1.44
CA ASP A 89 -14.17 -7.42 -1.99
C ASP A 89 -14.26 -7.57 -3.52
N VAL A 90 -13.62 -6.65 -4.23
CA VAL A 90 -13.52 -6.62 -5.71
C VAL A 90 -12.09 -6.78 -6.20
N SER A 91 -11.17 -7.20 -5.33
CA SER A 91 -9.81 -7.54 -5.73
C SER A 91 -9.80 -8.61 -6.82
N CYS A 92 -8.85 -8.53 -7.73
CA CYS A 92 -8.81 -9.44 -8.88
C CYS A 92 -7.36 -9.71 -9.32
N SER A 93 -7.02 -10.98 -9.50
CA SER A 93 -5.69 -11.37 -9.98
C SER A 93 -5.33 -10.68 -11.29
N GLY A 94 -4.12 -10.11 -11.35
CA GLY A 94 -3.61 -9.37 -12.50
C GLY A 94 -4.15 -7.95 -12.67
N ALA A 95 -4.96 -7.44 -11.72
CA ALA A 95 -5.45 -6.06 -11.79
C ALA A 95 -4.30 -5.05 -11.73
N GLN A 96 -4.40 -4.01 -12.54
CA GLN A 96 -3.57 -2.82 -12.54
C GLN A 96 -4.34 -1.65 -11.92
N THR A 97 -3.65 -0.57 -11.55
CA THR A 97 -4.31 0.65 -11.05
C THR A 97 -5.35 1.18 -12.03
N ALA A 98 -5.12 1.08 -13.34
CA ALA A 98 -6.07 1.44 -14.38
C ALA A 98 -7.40 0.67 -14.26
N ASN A 99 -7.39 -0.55 -13.72
CA ASN A 99 -8.61 -1.37 -13.56
C ASN A 99 -9.51 -0.91 -12.41
N VAL A 100 -9.07 0.08 -11.65
CA VAL A 100 -9.96 0.75 -10.70
C VAL A 100 -11.06 1.51 -11.45
N THR A 101 -10.73 2.21 -12.53
CA THR A 101 -11.69 3.03 -13.30
C THR A 101 -12.07 2.42 -14.65
N THR A 102 -11.33 1.43 -15.15
CA THR A 102 -11.61 0.73 -16.40
C THR A 102 -11.87 -0.75 -16.17
N ALA A 103 -12.57 -1.39 -17.09
CA ALA A 103 -12.80 -2.84 -17.02
C ALA A 103 -11.48 -3.61 -17.21
N GLN A 104 -11.29 -4.68 -16.44
CA GLN A 104 -10.19 -5.62 -16.64
C GLN A 104 -10.61 -6.69 -17.65
N THR A 105 -9.81 -6.90 -18.68
CA THR A 105 -9.98 -8.01 -19.60
C THR A 105 -9.22 -9.22 -19.06
N GLY A 106 -9.95 -10.25 -18.68
CA GLY A 106 -9.40 -11.52 -18.22
C GLY A 106 -9.14 -12.50 -19.36
N GLN A 107 -8.66 -13.68 -19.00
CA GLN A 107 -8.44 -14.76 -19.97
C GLN A 107 -9.75 -15.15 -20.68
N ARG A 108 -9.65 -15.60 -21.93
CA ARG A 108 -10.78 -16.03 -22.77
C ARG A 108 -11.84 -14.96 -23.00
N GLY A 109 -11.46 -13.67 -22.91
CA GLY A 109 -12.38 -12.56 -23.18
C GLY A 109 -13.37 -12.26 -22.05
N SER A 110 -13.19 -12.83 -20.86
CA SER A 110 -13.98 -12.45 -19.69
C SER A 110 -13.72 -10.98 -19.35
N THR A 111 -14.74 -10.28 -18.89
CA THR A 111 -14.65 -8.87 -18.49
C THR A 111 -15.00 -8.75 -17.02
N VAL A 112 -14.10 -8.12 -16.24
CA VAL A 112 -14.33 -7.75 -14.84
C VAL A 112 -14.65 -6.26 -14.79
N PRO A 113 -15.74 -5.85 -14.13
CA PRO A 113 -16.10 -4.45 -14.03
C PRO A 113 -15.03 -3.62 -13.32
N PRO A 114 -14.97 -2.29 -13.58
CA PRO A 114 -14.10 -1.39 -12.82
C PRO A 114 -14.32 -1.52 -11.32
N GLN A 115 -13.23 -1.66 -10.56
CA GLN A 115 -13.29 -1.91 -9.11
C GLN A 115 -13.96 -0.75 -8.36
N ILE A 116 -13.83 0.48 -8.84
CA ILE A 116 -14.44 1.68 -8.25
C ILE A 116 -15.95 1.59 -8.13
N ARG A 117 -16.60 0.75 -8.94
CA ARG A 117 -18.07 0.57 -8.89
C ARG A 117 -18.55 0.02 -7.54
N ALA A 118 -17.68 -0.61 -6.77
CA ALA A 118 -17.99 -1.09 -5.43
C ALA A 118 -18.03 0.04 -4.39
N VAL A 119 -17.25 1.10 -4.60
CA VAL A 119 -17.18 2.25 -3.69
C VAL A 119 -18.44 3.10 -3.83
N ARG A 120 -19.07 3.43 -2.72
CA ARG A 120 -20.30 4.22 -2.62
C ARG A 120 -20.13 5.34 -1.59
N ARG A 121 -20.94 6.38 -1.68
CA ARG A 121 -20.89 7.52 -0.76
C ARG A 121 -20.96 7.13 0.73
N GLY A 122 -21.59 6.02 1.06
CA GLY A 122 -21.68 5.50 2.43
C GLY A 122 -20.66 4.40 2.73
N THR A 123 -19.57 4.27 1.95
CA THR A 123 -18.43 3.41 2.28
C THR A 123 -17.62 4.06 3.40
N ASP A 124 -17.31 3.30 4.45
CA ASP A 124 -16.62 3.82 5.64
C ASP A 124 -15.13 3.49 5.64
N LEU A 125 -14.76 2.35 5.03
CA LEU A 125 -13.40 1.86 4.94
C LEU A 125 -13.08 1.37 3.53
N VAL A 126 -11.93 1.77 3.00
CA VAL A 126 -11.40 1.23 1.75
C VAL A 126 -9.96 0.80 1.96
N THR A 127 -9.63 -0.44 1.57
CA THR A 127 -8.23 -0.87 1.41
C THR A 127 -7.89 -0.99 -0.07
N ILE A 128 -6.66 -0.61 -0.43
CA ILE A 128 -6.14 -0.62 -1.80
C ILE A 128 -4.80 -1.35 -1.79
N GLY A 129 -4.72 -2.52 -2.46
CA GLY A 129 -3.48 -3.27 -2.67
C GLY A 129 -3.21 -3.43 -4.16
N LEU A 130 -2.62 -2.41 -4.79
CA LEU A 130 -2.40 -2.31 -6.24
C LEU A 130 -1.02 -1.70 -6.55
N GLY A 131 -0.60 -1.83 -7.79
CA GLY A 131 0.61 -1.22 -8.36
C GLY A 131 1.62 -2.24 -8.89
N GLY A 132 1.65 -3.46 -8.34
CA GLY A 132 2.64 -4.48 -8.73
C GLY A 132 2.51 -4.95 -10.18
N ASN A 133 1.33 -4.86 -10.78
CA ASN A 133 1.10 -5.23 -12.18
C ASN A 133 1.22 -4.04 -13.16
N ASP A 134 1.31 -2.82 -12.64
CA ASP A 134 1.49 -1.64 -13.46
C ASP A 134 2.81 -1.73 -14.23
N GLU A 135 2.83 -1.23 -15.45
CA GLU A 135 4.01 -1.24 -16.32
C GLU A 135 4.61 -2.66 -16.52
N HIS A 136 3.82 -3.70 -16.27
CA HIS A 136 4.29 -5.10 -16.27
C HIS A 136 5.46 -5.35 -15.30
N LEU A 137 5.52 -4.64 -14.18
CA LEU A 137 6.68 -4.64 -13.31
C LEU A 137 6.97 -6.04 -12.75
N PHE A 138 6.04 -6.66 -12.01
CA PHE A 138 6.28 -7.98 -11.43
C PHE A 138 6.48 -9.08 -12.48
N ALA A 139 5.51 -9.28 -13.35
CA ALA A 139 5.57 -10.36 -14.34
C ALA A 139 6.69 -10.13 -15.35
N GLY A 140 6.93 -8.86 -15.74
CA GLY A 140 7.97 -8.50 -16.70
C GLY A 140 9.38 -8.66 -16.13
N VAL A 141 9.64 -8.07 -14.96
CA VAL A 141 10.98 -8.11 -14.37
C VAL A 141 11.31 -9.50 -13.84
N LEU A 142 10.49 -10.03 -12.91
CA LEU A 142 10.78 -11.34 -12.31
C LEU A 142 10.74 -12.47 -13.33
N GLY A 143 9.78 -12.46 -14.25
CA GLY A 143 9.69 -13.47 -15.30
C GLY A 143 10.90 -13.46 -16.23
N GLN A 144 11.34 -12.27 -16.67
CA GLN A 144 12.54 -12.13 -17.50
C GLN A 144 13.81 -12.49 -16.73
N CYS A 145 13.93 -12.11 -15.46
CA CYS A 145 15.06 -12.46 -14.61
C CYS A 145 15.20 -13.98 -14.44
N MET A 146 14.11 -14.69 -14.24
CA MET A 146 14.12 -16.15 -14.13
C MET A 146 14.51 -16.82 -15.45
N GLU A 147 14.05 -16.30 -16.58
CA GLU A 147 14.42 -16.85 -17.88
C GLU A 147 15.91 -16.64 -18.20
N LEU A 148 16.45 -15.44 -17.96
CA LEU A 148 17.86 -15.11 -18.15
C LEU A 148 18.75 -15.90 -17.18
N GLY A 149 18.34 -16.08 -15.94
CA GLY A 149 19.05 -16.87 -14.94
C GLY A 149 19.24 -18.35 -15.33
N ARG A 150 18.40 -18.89 -16.20
CA ARG A 150 18.54 -20.27 -16.71
C ARG A 150 19.74 -20.42 -17.64
N THR A 151 20.15 -19.38 -18.33
CA THR A 151 21.29 -19.38 -19.26
C THR A 151 22.57 -18.92 -18.62
N ASP A 152 22.50 -18.09 -17.59
CA ASP A 152 23.63 -17.62 -16.78
C ASP A 152 23.24 -17.60 -15.28
N PRO A 153 23.33 -18.75 -14.59
CA PRO A 153 22.87 -18.87 -13.22
C PRO A 153 23.76 -18.18 -12.17
N THR A 154 24.98 -17.82 -12.51
CA THR A 154 25.98 -17.26 -11.59
C THR A 154 26.26 -15.77 -11.82
N GLY A 155 25.93 -15.25 -12.98
CA GLY A 155 26.12 -13.85 -13.35
C GLY A 155 25.02 -12.93 -12.84
N ALA A 156 24.84 -11.81 -13.54
CA ALA A 156 23.78 -10.83 -13.30
C ALA A 156 23.10 -10.42 -14.62
N PRO A 157 22.61 -11.39 -15.42
CA PRO A 157 22.10 -11.11 -16.75
C PRO A 157 20.83 -10.27 -16.73
N CYS A 158 20.01 -10.38 -15.69
CA CYS A 158 18.80 -9.59 -15.55
C CYS A 158 19.14 -8.13 -15.29
N ARG A 159 20.00 -7.82 -14.33
CA ARG A 159 20.46 -6.46 -14.08
C ARG A 159 21.05 -5.83 -15.33
N ALA A 160 21.84 -6.60 -16.11
CA ALA A 160 22.40 -6.14 -17.38
C ALA A 160 21.32 -5.82 -18.43
N ALA A 161 20.29 -6.69 -18.55
CA ALA A 161 19.18 -6.49 -19.48
C ALA A 161 18.29 -5.28 -19.14
N PHE A 162 18.28 -4.86 -17.88
CA PHE A 162 17.53 -3.70 -17.41
C PHE A 162 18.38 -2.45 -17.19
N ALA A 163 19.69 -2.48 -17.52
CA ALA A 163 20.60 -1.36 -17.27
C ALA A 163 20.18 -0.05 -17.98
N ASP A 164 19.59 -0.16 -19.16
CA ASP A 164 19.12 0.98 -19.96
C ASP A 164 17.64 1.33 -19.71
N ARG A 165 16.95 0.56 -18.86
CA ARG A 165 15.57 0.88 -18.49
C ARG A 165 15.52 1.93 -17.40
N ASP A 166 14.73 2.95 -17.62
CA ASP A 166 14.44 3.96 -16.59
C ASP A 166 13.38 3.41 -15.61
N LEU A 167 13.84 2.58 -14.65
CA LEU A 167 12.98 2.08 -13.58
C LEU A 167 12.48 3.22 -12.68
N GLN A 168 13.24 4.29 -12.53
CA GLN A 168 12.81 5.46 -11.78
C GLN A 168 11.55 6.07 -12.40
N GLN A 169 11.52 6.24 -13.71
CA GLN A 169 10.32 6.72 -14.41
C GLN A 169 9.12 5.75 -14.25
N THR A 170 9.39 4.43 -14.20
CA THR A 170 8.36 3.42 -13.91
C THR A 170 7.77 3.63 -12.50
N PHE A 171 8.62 3.82 -11.49
CA PHE A 171 8.17 4.09 -10.12
C PHE A 171 7.42 5.42 -10.01
N GLU A 172 7.85 6.46 -10.71
CA GLU A 172 7.13 7.75 -10.76
C GLU A 172 5.73 7.61 -11.37
N ARG A 173 5.55 6.77 -12.40
CA ARG A 173 4.22 6.47 -12.95
C ARG A 173 3.37 5.70 -11.95
N ILE A 174 3.91 4.68 -11.28
CA ILE A 174 3.19 3.92 -10.25
C ILE A 174 2.76 4.84 -9.10
N HIS A 175 3.66 5.71 -8.62
CA HIS A 175 3.34 6.74 -7.62
C HIS A 175 2.13 7.59 -8.06
N GLY A 176 2.20 8.16 -9.26
CA GLY A 176 1.10 8.97 -9.82
C GLY A 176 -0.22 8.20 -9.97
N ASN A 177 -0.15 6.94 -10.39
CA ASN A 177 -1.30 6.05 -10.55
C ASN A 177 -1.96 5.75 -9.19
N ILE A 178 -1.19 5.38 -8.16
CA ILE A 178 -1.70 5.14 -6.80
C ILE A 178 -2.37 6.39 -6.24
N ALA A 179 -1.74 7.56 -6.37
CA ALA A 179 -2.34 8.82 -5.95
C ALA A 179 -3.65 9.10 -6.71
N GLY A 180 -3.72 8.75 -7.99
CA GLY A 180 -4.94 8.83 -8.81
C GLY A 180 -6.05 7.91 -8.30
N VAL A 181 -5.72 6.66 -7.94
CA VAL A 181 -6.66 5.69 -7.37
C VAL A 181 -7.23 6.19 -6.04
N VAL A 182 -6.38 6.67 -5.14
CA VAL A 182 -6.80 7.22 -3.84
C VAL A 182 -7.78 8.38 -4.05
N ARG A 183 -7.45 9.34 -4.90
CA ARG A 183 -8.35 10.48 -5.20
C ARG A 183 -9.68 10.03 -5.78
N ALA A 184 -9.70 9.05 -6.70
CA ALA A 184 -10.94 8.51 -7.26
C ALA A 184 -11.82 7.87 -6.19
N VAL A 185 -11.23 7.17 -5.20
CA VAL A 185 -11.94 6.62 -4.05
C VAL A 185 -12.53 7.74 -3.17
N GLN A 186 -11.73 8.77 -2.86
CA GLN A 186 -12.17 9.91 -2.04
C GLN A 186 -13.29 10.72 -2.71
N GLU A 187 -13.29 10.84 -4.05
CA GLU A 187 -14.40 11.46 -4.79
C GLU A 187 -15.72 10.68 -4.65
N GLN A 188 -15.66 9.34 -4.64
CA GLN A 188 -16.85 8.48 -4.48
C GLN A 188 -17.32 8.39 -3.02
N ALA A 189 -16.38 8.33 -2.08
CA ALA A 189 -16.61 8.15 -0.65
C ALA A 189 -15.74 9.14 0.16
N PRO A 190 -16.10 10.43 0.23
CA PRO A 190 -15.27 11.47 0.83
C PRO A 190 -15.04 11.30 2.34
N ASP A 191 -15.89 10.54 3.00
CA ASP A 191 -15.83 10.27 4.45
C ASP A 191 -15.13 8.94 4.77
N ALA A 192 -14.76 8.16 3.74
CA ALA A 192 -14.12 6.86 3.92
C ALA A 192 -12.69 7.01 4.44
N ARG A 193 -12.32 6.17 5.39
CA ARG A 193 -10.92 5.95 5.74
C ARG A 193 -10.27 5.10 4.65
N VAL A 194 -9.17 5.56 4.09
CA VAL A 194 -8.48 4.90 2.96
C VAL A 194 -7.11 4.44 3.41
N LEU A 195 -6.87 3.13 3.32
CA LEU A 195 -5.59 2.50 3.61
C LEU A 195 -5.01 1.89 2.33
N VAL A 196 -3.79 2.27 1.96
CA VAL A 196 -3.05 1.63 0.88
C VAL A 196 -2.11 0.59 1.49
N VAL A 197 -2.21 -0.65 1.03
CA VAL A 197 -1.45 -1.79 1.54
C VAL A 197 -0.28 -2.05 0.59
N GLY A 198 0.93 -2.07 1.13
CA GLY A 198 2.16 -2.37 0.38
C GLY A 198 2.32 -3.85 0.05
N TYR A 199 3.49 -4.20 -0.45
CA TYR A 199 3.87 -5.57 -0.78
C TYR A 199 4.91 -6.10 0.21
N PRO A 200 4.89 -7.40 0.53
CA PRO A 200 5.89 -8.02 1.41
C PRO A 200 7.24 -8.17 0.71
N HIS A 201 8.28 -8.54 1.48
CA HIS A 201 9.51 -9.07 0.90
C HIS A 201 9.22 -10.35 0.12
N ILE A 202 9.56 -10.35 -1.17
CA ILE A 202 9.41 -11.49 -2.08
C ILE A 202 10.77 -12.14 -2.29
N VAL A 203 11.79 -11.31 -2.51
CA VAL A 203 13.16 -11.70 -2.80
C VAL A 203 13.98 -11.55 -1.51
N PRO A 204 14.86 -12.51 -1.17
CA PRO A 204 15.71 -12.37 0.00
C PRO A 204 16.72 -11.24 -0.18
N ALA A 205 17.00 -10.50 0.91
CA ALA A 205 18.01 -9.46 0.94
C ALA A 205 19.43 -10.01 0.70
N SER A 206 19.63 -11.32 0.94
CA SER A 206 20.90 -12.01 0.71
C SER A 206 20.67 -13.51 0.51
N GLY A 207 21.63 -14.16 -0.17
CA GLY A 207 21.52 -15.59 -0.47
C GLY A 207 20.71 -15.87 -1.72
N THR A 208 20.55 -17.16 -2.02
CA THR A 208 19.83 -17.70 -3.19
C THR A 208 19.09 -18.96 -2.78
N CYS A 209 18.01 -19.31 -3.46
CA CYS A 209 17.33 -20.59 -3.26
C CYS A 209 16.66 -21.10 -4.53
N ASP A 210 16.43 -22.42 -4.59
CA ASP A 210 15.78 -23.09 -5.72
C ASP A 210 14.31 -22.70 -5.92
N LEU A 211 13.68 -22.10 -4.90
CA LEU A 211 12.28 -21.68 -4.95
C LEU A 211 12.08 -20.40 -5.76
N LEU A 212 13.16 -19.61 -5.93
CA LEU A 212 13.19 -18.39 -6.75
C LEU A 212 14.42 -18.46 -7.67
N PRO A 213 14.34 -19.08 -8.87
CA PRO A 213 15.50 -19.38 -9.70
C PRO A 213 16.00 -18.16 -10.50
N LEU A 214 16.46 -17.14 -9.81
CA LEU A 214 17.22 -16.02 -10.39
C LEU A 214 18.69 -16.38 -10.51
N ALA A 215 19.42 -15.68 -11.36
CA ALA A 215 20.88 -15.72 -11.34
C ALA A 215 21.41 -15.16 -10.00
N ALA A 216 22.49 -15.73 -9.49
CA ALA A 216 23.02 -15.36 -8.18
C ALA A 216 23.32 -13.87 -8.02
N GLY A 217 23.80 -13.22 -9.07
CA GLY A 217 24.09 -11.77 -9.08
C GLY A 217 22.86 -10.87 -9.29
N ASP A 218 21.67 -11.42 -9.53
CA ASP A 218 20.46 -10.66 -9.80
C ASP A 218 19.53 -10.50 -8.58
N TYR A 219 19.77 -11.22 -7.49
CA TYR A 219 18.90 -11.15 -6.30
C TYR A 219 18.80 -9.73 -5.72
N ALA A 220 19.94 -9.06 -5.53
CA ALA A 220 19.94 -7.68 -5.03
C ALA A 220 19.25 -6.70 -5.98
N PHE A 221 19.32 -6.92 -7.29
CA PHE A 221 18.58 -6.14 -8.28
C PHE A 221 17.08 -6.39 -8.16
N ALA A 222 16.63 -7.63 -8.09
CA ALA A 222 15.22 -7.98 -7.96
C ALA A 222 14.63 -7.48 -6.64
N GLU A 223 15.39 -7.54 -5.53
CA GLU A 223 15.00 -6.94 -4.26
C GLU A 223 14.84 -5.42 -4.38
N SER A 224 15.80 -4.72 -5.00
CA SER A 224 15.71 -3.27 -5.19
C SER A 224 14.51 -2.84 -6.03
N VAL A 225 14.07 -3.65 -6.98
CA VAL A 225 12.84 -3.40 -7.76
C VAL A 225 11.59 -3.51 -6.89
N THR A 226 11.51 -4.52 -6.02
CA THR A 226 10.40 -4.69 -5.09
C THR A 226 10.37 -3.59 -4.03
N GLN A 227 11.52 -3.15 -3.55
CA GLN A 227 11.61 -2.01 -2.65
C GLN A 227 11.15 -0.72 -3.32
N GLY A 228 11.65 -0.44 -4.53
CA GLY A 228 11.24 0.75 -5.31
C GLY A 228 9.75 0.81 -5.60
N LEU A 229 9.11 -0.35 -5.84
CA LEU A 229 7.66 -0.45 -5.93
C LEU A 229 6.98 -0.01 -4.62
N ASN A 230 7.43 -0.54 -3.47
CA ASN A 230 6.86 -0.17 -2.17
C ASN A 230 7.02 1.32 -1.86
N ASP A 231 8.18 1.89 -2.19
CA ASP A 231 8.44 3.32 -2.00
C ASP A 231 7.51 4.18 -2.88
N ALA A 232 7.28 3.78 -4.14
CA ALA A 232 6.35 4.44 -5.04
C ALA A 232 4.89 4.36 -4.55
N VAL A 233 4.45 3.18 -4.09
CA VAL A 233 3.11 2.96 -3.54
C VAL A 233 2.90 3.79 -2.27
N ARG A 234 3.89 3.80 -1.36
CA ARG A 234 3.86 4.62 -0.14
C ARG A 234 3.77 6.10 -0.46
N ALA A 235 4.62 6.59 -1.37
CA ALA A 235 4.62 7.99 -1.78
C ALA A 235 3.27 8.40 -2.38
N GLY A 236 2.72 7.59 -3.31
CA GLY A 236 1.42 7.86 -3.92
C GLY A 236 0.26 7.88 -2.92
N ALA A 237 0.27 6.97 -1.93
CA ALA A 237 -0.70 6.95 -0.84
C ALA A 237 -0.63 8.24 -0.01
N THR A 238 0.58 8.60 0.44
CA THR A 238 0.83 9.76 1.30
C THR A 238 0.48 11.07 0.62
N ASP A 239 0.90 11.25 -0.64
CA ASP A 239 0.64 12.45 -1.43
C ASP A 239 -0.85 12.69 -1.70
N ALA A 240 -1.65 11.63 -1.72
CA ALA A 240 -3.10 11.71 -1.85
C ALA A 240 -3.83 11.72 -0.48
N GLY A 241 -3.11 11.74 0.64
CA GLY A 241 -3.68 11.82 1.98
C GLY A 241 -4.27 10.51 2.50
N ALA A 242 -3.92 9.36 1.91
CA ALA A 242 -4.26 8.04 2.44
C ALA A 242 -3.21 7.54 3.44
N GLU A 243 -3.62 6.60 4.30
CA GLU A 243 -2.69 5.91 5.19
C GLU A 243 -2.00 4.77 4.45
N TYR A 244 -0.73 4.52 4.79
CA TYR A 244 0.03 3.40 4.24
C TYR A 244 0.21 2.29 5.30
N VAL A 245 -0.07 1.05 4.90
CA VAL A 245 0.20 -0.15 5.70
C VAL A 245 1.51 -0.76 5.19
N ASP A 246 2.55 -0.67 6.01
CA ASP A 246 3.91 -1.10 5.67
C ASP A 246 4.06 -2.61 5.84
N LEU A 247 3.93 -3.35 4.75
CA LEU A 247 4.19 -4.79 4.74
C LEU A 247 5.68 -5.10 4.59
N TRP A 248 6.46 -4.21 3.98
CA TRP A 248 7.89 -4.43 3.81
C TRP A 248 8.59 -4.63 5.15
N GLY A 249 8.34 -3.72 6.10
CA GLY A 249 8.94 -3.80 7.43
C GLY A 249 8.57 -5.06 8.21
N ILE A 250 7.29 -5.47 8.17
CA ILE A 250 6.80 -6.61 8.97
C ILE A 250 7.10 -7.98 8.35
N SER A 251 7.42 -8.04 7.05
CA SER A 251 7.73 -9.30 6.33
C SER A 251 9.21 -9.59 6.23
N ALA A 252 10.07 -8.81 6.87
CA ALA A 252 11.51 -9.04 6.86
C ALA A 252 11.83 -10.44 7.41
N GLY A 253 12.57 -11.24 6.63
CA GLY A 253 12.90 -12.62 6.96
C GLY A 253 11.82 -13.65 6.65
N HIS A 254 10.77 -13.27 5.91
CA HIS A 254 9.68 -14.14 5.47
C HIS A 254 9.55 -14.19 3.94
N ASP A 255 10.62 -13.88 3.22
CA ASP A 255 10.68 -13.99 1.76
C ASP A 255 10.55 -15.45 1.26
N ILE A 256 10.58 -15.65 -0.05
CA ILE A 256 10.40 -16.98 -0.68
C ILE A 256 11.44 -18.00 -0.19
N CYS A 257 12.64 -17.56 0.15
CA CYS A 257 13.77 -18.42 0.53
C CYS A 257 13.89 -18.65 2.05
N ALA A 258 13.05 -18.00 2.84
CA ALA A 258 13.08 -18.09 4.30
C ALA A 258 12.63 -19.48 4.79
N ASP A 259 13.02 -19.85 6.00
CA ASP A 259 12.57 -21.08 6.67
C ASP A 259 11.07 -21.04 7.01
N ASP A 260 10.52 -19.84 7.26
CA ASP A 260 9.09 -19.57 7.48
C ASP A 260 8.58 -18.56 6.43
N PRO A 261 8.40 -19.02 5.17
CA PRO A 261 8.08 -18.12 4.08
C PRO A 261 6.61 -17.66 4.14
N TRP A 262 6.38 -16.40 3.80
CA TRP A 262 5.03 -15.86 3.61
C TRP A 262 4.59 -15.90 2.16
N ILE A 263 5.52 -16.09 1.24
CA ILE A 263 5.29 -16.13 -0.21
C ILE A 263 5.60 -17.54 -0.72
N ASN A 264 4.68 -18.05 -1.55
CA ASN A 264 4.84 -19.34 -2.19
C ASN A 264 6.02 -19.31 -3.19
N GLY A 265 6.74 -20.42 -3.27
CA GLY A 265 7.80 -20.59 -4.26
C GLY A 265 7.26 -20.84 -5.69
N ARG A 266 8.10 -21.40 -6.55
CA ARG A 266 7.85 -21.60 -7.99
C ARG A 266 6.73 -22.58 -8.37
N VAL A 267 6.17 -23.31 -7.41
CA VAL A 267 5.18 -24.35 -7.68
C VAL A 267 3.78 -23.90 -7.30
N THR A 268 2.90 -23.77 -8.29
CA THR A 268 1.48 -23.53 -8.05
C THR A 268 0.82 -24.75 -7.41
N SER A 269 0.07 -24.52 -6.34
CA SER A 269 -0.69 -25.56 -5.65
C SER A 269 -2.07 -25.03 -5.22
N ALA A 270 -3.12 -25.68 -5.67
CA ALA A 270 -4.49 -25.39 -5.23
C ALA A 270 -4.74 -25.66 -3.73
N ARG A 271 -3.75 -26.20 -3.01
CA ARG A 271 -3.81 -26.45 -1.57
C ARG A 271 -3.10 -25.38 -0.75
N THR A 272 -2.31 -24.52 -1.38
CA THR A 272 -1.51 -23.51 -0.69
C THR A 272 -1.63 -22.12 -1.29
N ALA A 273 -1.14 -21.92 -2.53
CA ALA A 273 -1.23 -20.65 -3.27
C ALA A 273 -0.75 -20.81 -4.73
N LEU A 274 -1.01 -19.82 -5.55
CA LEU A 274 -0.37 -19.63 -6.86
C LEU A 274 1.15 -19.43 -6.66
N ALA A 275 1.97 -19.84 -7.63
CA ALA A 275 3.41 -19.59 -7.59
C ALA A 275 3.72 -18.09 -7.43
N TYR A 276 4.70 -17.77 -6.58
CA TYR A 276 5.16 -16.41 -6.29
C TYR A 276 4.08 -15.49 -5.68
N HIS A 277 3.05 -16.06 -5.05
CA HIS A 277 1.95 -15.33 -4.43
C HIS A 277 1.86 -15.59 -2.92
N PRO A 278 1.14 -14.75 -2.19
CA PRO A 278 0.97 -14.88 -0.76
C PRO A 278 0.43 -16.23 -0.31
N LEU A 279 1.00 -16.74 0.78
CA LEU A 279 0.46 -17.86 1.54
C LEU A 279 -0.58 -17.37 2.56
N ALA A 280 -1.38 -18.29 3.10
CA ALA A 280 -2.37 -17.95 4.13
C ALA A 280 -1.77 -17.29 5.39
N VAL A 281 -0.50 -17.56 5.71
CA VAL A 281 0.20 -16.92 6.83
C VAL A 281 0.40 -15.43 6.58
N GLU A 282 0.82 -15.07 5.37
CA GLU A 282 0.96 -13.66 4.97
C GLU A 282 -0.38 -12.92 5.07
N GLN A 283 -1.47 -13.50 4.55
CA GLN A 283 -2.80 -12.89 4.59
C GLN A 283 -3.27 -12.59 6.04
N ARG A 284 -2.92 -13.46 6.98
CA ARG A 284 -3.18 -13.21 8.41
C ARG A 284 -2.32 -12.07 8.96
N ALA A 285 -1.06 -11.97 8.54
CA ALA A 285 -0.17 -10.89 8.96
C ALA A 285 -0.64 -9.54 8.41
N VAL A 286 -1.07 -9.48 7.15
CA VAL A 286 -1.66 -8.28 6.54
C VAL A 286 -2.94 -7.88 7.28
N ALA A 287 -3.85 -8.82 7.53
CA ALA A 287 -5.08 -8.53 8.27
C ALA A 287 -4.78 -7.94 9.66
N LYS A 288 -3.80 -8.50 10.36
CA LYS A 288 -3.35 -7.97 11.66
C LYS A 288 -2.82 -6.53 11.51
N ALA A 289 -1.96 -6.26 10.53
CA ALA A 289 -1.39 -4.93 10.31
C ALA A 289 -2.47 -3.89 9.96
N VAL A 290 -3.45 -4.25 9.12
CA VAL A 290 -4.60 -3.40 8.82
C VAL A 290 -5.41 -3.11 10.08
N LEU A 291 -5.75 -4.14 10.87
CA LEU A 291 -6.51 -3.97 12.13
C LEU A 291 -5.76 -3.13 13.17
N GLU A 292 -4.46 -3.23 13.25
CA GLU A 292 -3.62 -2.40 14.13
C GLU A 292 -3.64 -0.93 13.69
N ARG A 293 -3.68 -0.68 12.37
CA ARG A 293 -3.80 0.67 11.84
C ARG A 293 -5.18 1.27 12.09
N LEU A 294 -6.23 0.46 12.13
CA LEU A 294 -7.61 0.91 12.36
C LEU A 294 -7.94 1.28 13.81
N ARG A 295 -7.12 0.87 14.76
CA ARG A 295 -7.23 1.23 16.19
C ARG A 295 -6.77 2.65 16.46
#